data_55d5219822af546d34e4c717f42f51dd
#
_entry.id   55d5219822af546d34e4c717f42f51dd
#
_cell.length_a   1.000
_cell.length_b   1.000
_cell.length_c   1.000
_cell.angle_alpha   90.00
_cell.angle_beta   90.00
_cell.angle_gamma   90.00
#
_symmetry.space_group_name_H-M   'P 1'
#
loop_
_entity.id
_entity.type
_entity.pdbx_description
1 polymer ?
#
loop_
_entity_poly.entity_id
_entity_poly.type
_entity_poly.pdbx_seq_one_letter_code
_entity_poly.pdbx_strand_id
1 'polypeptide(L)'
;GRDYSEQDGLYELFGNFEVERYLEYNAFNFPKVFDPMSYLYVCKTMNIFDVGRNKDKVEDSFEKVNGNLHLISFEDDMLFFPEEMEEIRDIMIKIGKEDQITYKKIDSESGHDSFLVEVEKFEDYVKDILKG
;
A
#
# COMPACT_ATOMS: atom_id res chain seq x y z
N GLY A 1 5.87 -12.22 -14.21
CA GLY A 1 6.44 -12.87 -13.04
C GLY A 1 7.92 -13.11 -13.19
N ARG A 2 8.71 -12.87 -12.16
CA ARG A 2 10.13 -13.23 -12.17
C ARG A 2 10.24 -14.73 -11.93
N ASP A 3 11.00 -15.39 -12.79
CA ASP A 3 11.24 -16.82 -12.65
C ASP A 3 12.28 -17.04 -11.54
N TYR A 4 11.86 -17.73 -10.50
CA TYR A 4 12.73 -18.16 -9.39
C TYR A 4 13.23 -19.59 -9.58
N SER A 5 13.33 -20.03 -10.84
CA SER A 5 13.77 -21.36 -11.21
C SER A 5 15.18 -21.69 -10.74
N GLU A 6 15.42 -22.97 -10.57
CA GLU A 6 16.77 -23.49 -10.33
C GLU A 6 17.68 -23.16 -11.51
N GLN A 7 18.88 -22.63 -11.21
CA GLN A 7 19.94 -22.40 -12.20
C GLN A 7 21.03 -23.45 -12.14
N ASP A 8 21.79 -23.56 -13.21
CA ASP A 8 23.01 -24.36 -13.23
C ASP A 8 23.94 -23.87 -12.10
N GLY A 9 24.37 -24.78 -11.25
CA GLY A 9 25.21 -24.48 -10.08
C GLY A 9 24.46 -24.33 -8.75
N LEU A 10 23.13 -24.56 -8.70
CA LEU A 10 22.34 -24.50 -7.47
C LEU A 10 22.92 -25.38 -6.35
N TYR A 11 23.45 -26.56 -6.68
CA TYR A 11 24.02 -27.51 -5.74
C TYR A 11 25.53 -27.33 -5.51
N GLU A 12 26.13 -26.30 -6.08
CA GLU A 12 27.49 -25.91 -5.78
C GLU A 12 27.57 -25.23 -4.42
N LEU A 13 28.66 -25.38 -3.70
CA LEU A 13 28.84 -24.85 -2.34
C LEU A 13 28.62 -23.32 -2.25
N PHE A 14 28.87 -22.60 -3.33
CA PHE A 14 28.77 -21.16 -3.46
C PHE A 14 27.76 -20.73 -4.55
N GLY A 15 26.86 -21.63 -4.95
CA GLY A 15 25.77 -21.30 -5.89
C GLY A 15 24.75 -20.37 -5.23
N ASN A 16 24.23 -19.40 -5.97
CA ASN A 16 23.24 -18.44 -5.50
C ASN A 16 21.86 -18.73 -6.10
N PHE A 17 20.81 -18.65 -5.28
CA PHE A 17 19.44 -18.63 -5.75
C PHE A 17 19.13 -17.31 -6.51
N GLU A 18 18.20 -17.35 -7.44
CA GLU A 18 17.78 -16.14 -8.16
C GLU A 18 17.27 -15.04 -7.21
N VAL A 19 16.60 -15.41 -6.12
CA VAL A 19 16.17 -14.44 -5.10
C VAL A 19 17.35 -13.73 -4.43
N GLU A 20 18.46 -14.45 -4.20
CA GLU A 20 19.68 -13.85 -3.62
C GLU A 20 20.29 -12.84 -4.57
N ARG A 21 20.40 -13.17 -5.86
CA ARG A 21 20.87 -12.24 -6.90
C ARG A 21 19.99 -11.01 -7.02
N TYR A 22 18.66 -11.21 -6.93
CA TYR A 22 17.72 -10.10 -6.92
C TYR A 22 17.93 -9.19 -5.72
N LEU A 23 18.06 -9.75 -4.52
CA LEU A 23 18.30 -8.99 -3.29
C LEU A 23 19.63 -8.25 -3.32
N GLU A 24 20.70 -8.91 -3.76
CA GLU A 24 22.02 -8.29 -3.91
C GLU A 24 22.02 -7.15 -4.93
N TYR A 25 21.39 -7.34 -6.08
CA TYR A 25 21.25 -6.30 -7.09
C TYR A 25 20.54 -5.05 -6.53
N ASN A 26 19.42 -5.24 -5.83
CA ASN A 26 18.69 -4.13 -5.25
C ASN A 26 19.47 -3.48 -4.09
N ALA A 27 20.07 -4.27 -3.20
CA ALA A 27 20.87 -3.77 -2.09
C ALA A 27 22.07 -2.93 -2.56
N PHE A 28 22.69 -3.29 -3.70
CA PHE A 28 23.79 -2.54 -4.28
C PHE A 28 23.36 -1.27 -5.03
N ASN A 29 22.20 -1.30 -5.69
CA ASN A 29 21.77 -0.19 -6.55
C ASN A 29 20.88 0.82 -5.83
N PHE A 30 20.06 0.39 -4.88
CA PHE A 30 19.14 1.28 -4.17
C PHE A 30 19.86 2.44 -3.47
N PRO A 31 21.00 2.25 -2.75
CA PRO A 31 21.74 3.35 -2.12
C PRO A 31 22.31 4.39 -3.07
N LYS A 32 22.38 4.10 -4.37
CA LYS A 32 22.86 5.06 -5.38
C LYS A 32 21.79 6.08 -5.77
N VAL A 33 20.50 5.75 -5.58
CA VAL A 33 19.37 6.59 -5.95
C VAL A 33 18.61 7.13 -4.74
N PHE A 34 18.76 6.48 -3.59
CA PHE A 34 18.08 6.89 -2.37
C PHE A 34 19.03 6.77 -1.16
N ASP A 35 19.15 7.84 -0.38
CA ASP A 35 20.00 7.83 0.80
C ASP A 35 19.49 6.85 1.87
N PRO A 36 20.29 5.86 2.32
CA PRO A 36 19.85 4.87 3.29
C PRO A 36 19.37 5.44 4.62
N MET A 37 19.96 6.53 5.08
CA MET A 37 19.53 7.17 6.34
C MET A 37 18.16 7.82 6.18
N SER A 38 17.93 8.49 5.05
CA SER A 38 16.60 9.03 4.71
C SER A 38 15.54 7.93 4.64
N TYR A 39 15.87 6.79 4.04
CA TYR A 39 14.98 5.62 4.02
C TYR A 39 14.61 5.15 5.44
N LEU A 40 15.60 5.00 6.32
CA LEU A 40 15.35 4.61 7.72
C LEU A 40 14.49 5.61 8.48
N TYR A 41 14.70 6.92 8.26
CA TYR A 41 13.86 7.96 8.87
C TYR A 41 12.41 7.90 8.38
N VAL A 42 12.19 7.71 7.08
CA VAL A 42 10.84 7.55 6.52
C VAL A 42 10.16 6.31 7.09
N CYS A 43 10.84 5.16 7.09
CA CYS A 43 10.31 3.92 7.70
C CYS A 43 9.96 4.14 9.18
N LYS A 44 10.85 4.79 9.94
CA LYS A 44 10.56 5.08 11.35
C LYS A 44 9.35 5.99 11.51
N THR A 45 9.21 7.00 10.66
CA THR A 45 8.06 7.91 10.69
C THR A 45 6.76 7.17 10.44
N MET A 46 6.74 6.28 9.45
CA MET A 46 5.57 5.42 9.17
C MET A 46 5.26 4.51 10.36
N ASN A 47 6.27 3.86 10.94
CA ASN A 47 6.09 2.92 12.05
C ASN A 47 5.57 3.58 13.35
N ILE A 48 5.82 4.86 13.56
CA ILE A 48 5.33 5.61 14.73
C ILE A 48 4.05 6.41 14.43
N PHE A 49 3.61 6.42 13.18
CA PHE A 49 2.36 7.09 12.83
C PHE A 49 1.19 6.35 13.45
N ASP A 50 0.29 7.10 14.06
CA ASP A 50 -0.92 6.59 14.68
C ASP A 50 -1.98 7.69 14.62
N VAL A 51 -3.03 7.45 13.84
CA VAL A 51 -4.14 8.40 13.65
C VAL A 51 -4.93 8.62 14.93
N GLY A 52 -4.95 7.63 15.84
CA GLY A 52 -5.60 7.70 17.13
C GLY A 52 -4.76 8.29 18.25
N ARG A 53 -3.50 8.69 17.98
CA ARG A 53 -2.57 9.17 19.02
C ARG A 53 -3.13 10.34 19.84
N ASN A 54 -3.08 10.19 21.17
CA ASN A 54 -3.61 11.15 22.15
C ASN A 54 -5.12 11.36 22.02
N LYS A 55 -5.86 10.36 21.58
CA LYS A 55 -7.32 10.30 21.54
C LYS A 55 -7.83 9.20 22.42
N ASP A 56 -9.02 9.37 22.97
CA ASP A 56 -9.70 8.32 23.73
C ASP A 56 -10.19 7.20 22.80
N LYS A 57 -10.55 7.59 21.57
CA LYS A 57 -11.00 6.68 20.51
C LYS A 57 -10.45 7.14 19.15
N VAL A 58 -10.22 6.20 18.24
CA VAL A 58 -9.79 6.51 16.89
C VAL A 58 -10.81 7.36 16.12
N GLU A 59 -12.10 7.15 16.40
CA GLU A 59 -13.23 7.90 15.83
C GLU A 59 -13.09 9.42 16.03
N ASP A 60 -12.55 9.87 17.15
CA ASP A 60 -12.36 11.31 17.46
C ASP A 60 -11.44 12.01 16.44
N SER A 61 -10.58 11.24 15.76
CA SER A 61 -9.73 11.77 14.70
C SER A 61 -10.50 11.95 13.40
N PHE A 62 -11.40 11.04 13.09
CA PHE A 62 -12.24 11.08 11.89
C PHE A 62 -13.37 12.10 11.98
N GLU A 63 -13.81 12.48 13.18
CA GLU A 63 -14.77 13.57 13.37
C GLU A 63 -14.31 14.90 12.75
N LYS A 64 -12.99 15.11 12.64
CA LYS A 64 -12.38 16.31 12.08
C LYS A 64 -12.32 16.34 10.55
N VAL A 65 -12.63 15.24 9.88
CA VAL A 65 -12.70 15.18 8.43
C VAL A 65 -13.93 15.96 7.95
N ASN A 66 -13.71 17.04 7.21
CA ASN A 66 -14.77 17.95 6.74
C ASN A 66 -14.97 17.90 5.22
N GLY A 67 -14.38 16.95 4.54
CA GLY A 67 -14.50 16.74 3.09
C GLY A 67 -14.96 15.32 2.79
N ASN A 68 -15.17 15.05 1.50
CA ASN A 68 -15.45 13.70 1.04
C ASN A 68 -14.16 12.88 1.05
N LEU A 69 -14.26 11.65 1.52
CA LEU A 69 -13.19 10.66 1.56
C LEU A 69 -13.51 9.53 0.58
N HIS A 70 -12.67 9.36 -0.42
CA HIS A 70 -12.81 8.32 -1.42
C HIS A 70 -11.70 7.29 -1.23
N LEU A 71 -12.07 6.09 -0.81
CA LEU A 71 -11.14 4.99 -0.56
C LEU A 71 -11.13 4.03 -1.73
N ILE A 72 -9.95 3.62 -2.14
CA ILE A 72 -9.73 2.57 -3.13
C ILE A 72 -8.74 1.57 -2.54
N SER A 73 -9.06 0.29 -2.61
CA SER A 73 -8.14 -0.80 -2.30
C SER A 73 -8.06 -1.80 -3.46
N PHE A 74 -7.02 -2.59 -3.46
CA PHE A 74 -6.77 -3.63 -4.45
C PHE A 74 -6.87 -5.00 -3.78
N GLU A 75 -7.58 -5.94 -4.38
CA GLU A 75 -8.00 -7.17 -3.72
C GLU A 75 -6.84 -8.05 -3.25
N ASP A 76 -5.75 -8.07 -4.01
CA ASP A 76 -4.55 -8.85 -3.73
C ASP A 76 -3.40 -8.03 -3.12
N ASP A 77 -3.66 -6.79 -2.66
CA ASP A 77 -2.66 -5.98 -1.95
C ASP A 77 -2.37 -6.58 -0.58
N MET A 78 -1.17 -7.13 -0.43
CA MET A 78 -0.69 -7.74 0.81
C MET A 78 0.17 -6.78 1.65
N LEU A 79 0.32 -5.52 1.23
CA LEU A 79 1.04 -4.49 1.97
C LEU A 79 0.07 -3.56 2.69
N PHE A 80 -1.01 -3.15 2.00
CA PHE A 80 -2.12 -2.37 2.55
C PHE A 80 -3.43 -3.15 2.28
N PHE A 81 -3.83 -3.92 3.26
CA PHE A 81 -4.96 -4.83 3.12
C PHE A 81 -6.27 -4.08 2.87
N PRO A 82 -7.15 -4.60 1.99
CA PRO A 82 -8.49 -4.03 1.78
C PRO A 82 -9.28 -3.82 3.07
N GLU A 83 -9.11 -4.70 4.05
CA GLU A 83 -9.77 -4.65 5.36
C GLU A 83 -9.44 -3.37 6.14
N GLU A 84 -8.25 -2.80 5.96
CA GLU A 84 -7.87 -1.54 6.59
C GLU A 84 -8.70 -0.36 6.03
N MET A 85 -8.97 -0.36 4.73
CA MET A 85 -9.85 0.63 4.10
C MET A 85 -11.31 0.42 4.49
N GLU A 86 -11.74 -0.83 4.66
CA GLU A 86 -13.06 -1.17 5.17
C GLU A 86 -13.26 -0.70 6.61
N GLU A 87 -12.25 -0.84 7.46
CA GLU A 87 -12.28 -0.31 8.84
C GLU A 87 -12.46 1.22 8.85
N ILE A 88 -11.72 1.95 8.00
CA ILE A 88 -11.88 3.42 7.89
C ILE A 88 -13.29 3.77 7.44
N ARG A 89 -13.84 3.08 6.43
CA ARG A 89 -15.23 3.25 5.99
C ARG A 89 -16.21 3.05 7.15
N ASP A 90 -16.05 1.97 7.88
CA ASP A 90 -16.96 1.60 8.97
C ASP A 90 -16.89 2.61 10.13
N ILE A 91 -15.71 3.16 10.43
CA ILE A 91 -15.55 4.26 11.38
C ILE A 91 -16.34 5.49 10.91
N MET A 92 -16.21 5.89 9.64
CA MET A 92 -16.92 7.05 9.09
C MET A 92 -18.44 6.87 9.17
N ILE A 93 -18.94 5.68 8.83
CA ILE A 93 -20.37 5.35 8.96
C ILE A 93 -20.81 5.42 10.43
N LYS A 94 -20.03 4.83 11.34
CA LYS A 94 -20.33 4.80 12.78
C LYS A 94 -20.46 6.19 13.40
N ILE A 95 -19.69 7.16 12.91
CA ILE A 95 -19.76 8.56 13.38
C ILE A 95 -20.78 9.42 12.60
N GLY A 96 -21.64 8.81 11.77
CA GLY A 96 -22.69 9.49 11.04
C GLY A 96 -22.22 10.29 9.83
N LYS A 97 -21.14 9.88 9.17
CA LYS A 97 -20.56 10.52 7.97
C LYS A 97 -20.61 9.61 6.74
N GLU A 98 -21.64 8.78 6.65
CA GLU A 98 -21.86 7.87 5.52
C GLU A 98 -21.95 8.61 4.17
N ASP A 99 -22.50 9.83 4.15
CA ASP A 99 -22.60 10.66 2.95
C ASP A 99 -21.25 11.25 2.49
N GLN A 100 -20.25 11.20 3.36
CA GLN A 100 -18.90 11.74 3.10
C GLN A 100 -17.88 10.66 2.73
N ILE A 101 -18.26 9.38 2.68
CA ILE A 101 -17.34 8.29 2.41
C ILE A 101 -17.81 7.46 1.21
N THR A 102 -16.90 7.16 0.31
CA THR A 102 -17.07 6.10 -0.68
C THR A 102 -15.92 5.12 -0.60
N TYR A 103 -16.20 3.87 -0.87
CA TYR A 103 -15.20 2.81 -0.91
C TYR A 103 -15.38 1.94 -2.13
N LYS A 104 -14.29 1.65 -2.81
CA LYS A 104 -14.26 0.73 -3.93
C LYS A 104 -13.06 -0.21 -3.82
N LYS A 105 -13.34 -1.51 -3.79
CA LYS A 105 -12.36 -2.56 -3.94
C LYS A 105 -12.22 -2.92 -5.42
N ILE A 106 -11.00 -2.94 -5.91
CA ILE A 106 -10.64 -3.24 -7.30
C ILE A 106 -10.10 -4.67 -7.33
N ASP A 107 -10.68 -5.49 -8.21
CA ASP A 107 -10.12 -6.80 -8.55
C ASP A 107 -8.78 -6.61 -9.29
N SER A 108 -7.70 -7.13 -8.74
CA SER A 108 -6.33 -6.90 -9.18
C SER A 108 -5.49 -8.18 -9.12
N GLU A 109 -4.37 -8.18 -9.85
CA GLU A 109 -3.47 -9.33 -9.93
C GLU A 109 -1.98 -8.93 -9.70
N SER A 110 -1.72 -7.64 -9.46
CA SER A 110 -0.37 -7.08 -9.33
C SER A 110 -0.02 -6.67 -7.90
N GLY A 111 -0.82 -7.06 -6.92
CA GLY A 111 -0.62 -6.73 -5.51
C GLY A 111 -0.60 -5.21 -5.28
N HIS A 112 0.32 -4.76 -4.43
CA HIS A 112 0.45 -3.33 -4.13
C HIS A 112 0.76 -2.47 -5.37
N ASP A 113 1.44 -3.01 -6.39
CA ASP A 113 1.78 -2.26 -7.60
C ASP A 113 0.58 -2.03 -8.54
N SER A 114 -0.60 -2.59 -8.26
CA SER A 114 -1.81 -2.48 -9.09
C SER A 114 -2.20 -1.03 -9.38
N PHE A 115 -1.99 -0.11 -8.43
CA PHE A 115 -2.29 1.31 -8.65
C PHE A 115 -1.38 1.98 -9.70
N LEU A 116 -0.25 1.36 -10.06
CA LEU A 116 0.68 1.84 -11.09
C LEU A 116 0.48 1.13 -12.43
N VAL A 117 0.17 -0.16 -12.42
CA VAL A 117 0.21 -1.01 -13.62
C VAL A 117 -1.17 -1.42 -14.15
N GLU A 118 -2.22 -1.28 -13.34
CA GLU A 118 -3.60 -1.64 -13.69
C GLU A 118 -4.54 -0.42 -13.64
N VAL A 119 -4.05 0.74 -14.07
CA VAL A 119 -4.76 2.03 -13.98
C VAL A 119 -6.13 1.99 -14.66
N GLU A 120 -6.26 1.27 -15.77
CA GLU A 120 -7.50 1.12 -16.52
C GLU A 120 -8.65 0.49 -15.71
N LYS A 121 -8.33 -0.27 -14.65
CA LYS A 121 -9.35 -0.92 -13.80
C LYS A 121 -10.09 0.08 -12.89
N PHE A 122 -9.51 1.24 -12.63
CA PHE A 122 -10.09 2.22 -11.71
C PHE A 122 -10.10 3.67 -12.20
N GLU A 123 -9.48 3.99 -13.34
CA GLU A 123 -9.35 5.37 -13.82
C GLU A 123 -10.70 6.05 -14.04
N ASP A 124 -11.71 5.33 -14.54
CA ASP A 124 -13.03 5.90 -14.77
C ASP A 124 -13.73 6.25 -13.45
N TYR A 125 -13.55 5.43 -12.42
CA TYR A 125 -14.04 5.74 -11.07
C TYR A 125 -13.40 7.00 -10.51
N VAL A 126 -12.09 7.17 -10.67
CA VAL A 126 -11.39 8.41 -10.26
C VAL A 126 -11.84 9.61 -11.07
N LYS A 127 -12.01 9.46 -12.39
CA LYS A 127 -12.55 10.53 -13.25
C LYS A 127 -13.93 11.01 -12.82
N ASP A 128 -14.79 10.07 -12.41
CA ASP A 128 -16.16 10.41 -11.98
C ASP A 128 -16.15 11.14 -10.63
N ILE A 129 -15.31 10.74 -9.68
CA ILE A 129 -15.09 11.46 -8.43
C ILE A 129 -14.64 12.91 -8.69
N LEU A 130 -13.71 13.11 -9.62
CA LEU A 130 -13.12 14.42 -9.91
C LEU A 130 -14.07 15.36 -10.68
N LYS A 131 -15.12 14.83 -11.29
CA LYS A 131 -16.15 15.66 -11.96
C LYS A 131 -17.21 16.21 -11.00
N GLY A 132 -17.28 15.67 -9.77
CA GLY A 132 -18.19 16.12 -8.72
C GLY A 132 -19.61 15.72 -8.99
#